data_f95e03dceca43b819778471f28855501
#
_entry.id   f95e03dceca43b819778471f28855501
#
_cell.length_a   1.000
_cell.length_b   1.000
_cell.length_c   1.000
_cell.angle_alpha   90.00
_cell.angle_beta   90.00
_cell.angle_gamma   90.00
#
_symmetry.space_group_name_H-M   'P 1'
#
loop_
_entity.id
_entity.type
_entity.pdbx_description
1 polymer ?
#
loop_
_entity_poly.entity_id
_entity_poly.type
_entity_poly.pdbx_seq_one_letter_code
_entity_poly.pdbx_strand_id
1 'polypeptide(L)'
;MRSRTIGVSVLTTTALFGLTAACAPVGAGKAADIGRAARAAAPASAGATPPPAAKGKAAGKGTGMLADLSGAEILSQAHEAMRKVESARVVAKMHEEGGPVEFDLTLDRKGSCKGAVRYEGMGKVDLIKSTDLIHFKGDAAYWRATAAKEHAPKRQAEAMVTMLADRWLKMPVSDAKASAMKHLCDLDELTDGGGRPNPLARKGETVTIDGKQGLAVTTAAKNGTETDYIATQGTPYVLKSTVSGDETGEILFSDFGAPVDTALPEGADVLDLSKLGDGGPAETV
;
A
#
# COMPACT_ATOMS: atom_id res chain seq x y z
N MET A 1 25.34 -0.66 3.93
CA MET A 1 24.17 -1.52 4.18
C MET A 1 22.95 -0.63 4.03
N ARG A 2 22.25 -0.73 2.92
CA ARG A 2 21.03 0.08 2.67
C ARG A 2 19.85 -0.77 3.10
N SER A 3 19.27 -0.45 4.24
CA SER A 3 17.95 -0.94 4.65
C SER A 3 16.96 -0.44 3.62
N ARG A 4 16.33 -1.33 2.88
CA ARG A 4 15.18 -0.99 2.04
C ARG A 4 13.97 -1.18 2.92
N THR A 5 13.46 -0.08 3.42
CA THR A 5 12.11 0.03 3.93
C THR A 5 11.18 -0.40 2.80
N ILE A 6 10.14 -1.16 3.09
CA ILE A 6 9.01 -1.32 2.20
C ILE A 6 8.30 0.04 2.21
N GLY A 7 8.94 1.00 1.60
CA GLY A 7 8.33 2.25 1.25
C GLY A 7 7.60 2.00 -0.05
N VAL A 8 6.33 1.65 0.00
CA VAL A 8 5.45 2.05 -1.08
C VAL A 8 5.44 3.57 -1.00
N SER A 9 6.40 4.18 -1.68
CA SER A 9 6.34 5.61 -1.94
C SER A 9 5.06 5.82 -2.72
N VAL A 10 3.99 6.17 -2.02
CA VAL A 10 2.88 6.83 -2.66
C VAL A 10 3.45 8.15 -3.15
N LEU A 11 3.91 8.11 -4.38
CA LEU A 11 4.20 9.31 -5.14
C LEU A 11 2.94 10.15 -5.05
N THR A 12 3.06 11.25 -4.33
CA THR A 12 2.14 12.37 -4.47
C THR A 12 2.00 12.60 -5.97
N THR A 13 0.89 12.17 -6.54
CA THR A 13 0.49 12.49 -7.90
C THR A 13 0.23 13.99 -7.96
N THR A 14 1.31 14.74 -8.05
CA THR A 14 1.28 16.11 -8.51
C THR A 14 1.11 16.06 -10.02
N ALA A 15 0.10 16.78 -10.48
CA ALA A 15 -0.14 17.17 -11.85
C ALA A 15 -1.14 16.34 -12.64
N LEU A 16 -2.32 16.86 -12.56
CA LEU A 16 -3.24 16.86 -13.68
C LEU A 16 -3.88 18.24 -13.74
N PHE A 17 -3.32 19.10 -14.55
CA PHE A 17 -3.69 20.44 -14.99
C PHE A 17 -2.67 21.51 -14.59
N GLY A 18 -1.59 21.59 -15.39
CA GLY A 18 -0.76 22.76 -15.43
C GLY A 18 -1.44 23.87 -16.22
N LEU A 19 -1.93 24.88 -15.53
CA LEU A 19 -2.18 26.19 -16.11
C LEU A 19 -1.00 27.07 -15.69
N THR A 20 -0.10 27.34 -16.65
CA THR A 20 0.96 28.31 -16.51
C THR A 20 0.39 29.71 -16.44
N ALA A 21 0.55 30.38 -15.33
CA ALA A 21 0.54 31.83 -15.26
C ALA A 21 1.84 32.29 -14.60
N ALA A 22 2.67 32.94 -15.40
CA ALA A 22 3.89 33.59 -14.99
C ALA A 22 3.59 34.80 -14.10
N CYS A 23 4.41 35.04 -13.07
CA CYS A 23 5.08 36.31 -12.76
C CYS A 23 5.79 36.23 -11.41
N ALA A 24 7.05 36.23 -11.49
CA ALA A 24 8.18 36.90 -10.84
C ALA A 24 8.16 37.34 -9.34
N PRO A 25 9.34 37.55 -8.75
CA PRO A 25 9.66 37.27 -7.34
C PRO A 25 9.85 38.52 -6.49
N VAL A 26 9.64 38.43 -5.18
CA VAL A 26 10.24 39.31 -4.12
C VAL A 26 10.10 38.52 -2.81
N GLY A 27 11.10 38.23 -2.05
CA GLY A 27 12.02 39.01 -1.31
C GLY A 27 12.29 38.25 -0.02
N ALA A 28 13.55 38.10 0.34
CA ALA A 28 14.06 37.48 1.55
C ALA A 28 13.67 38.27 2.82
N GLY A 29 13.40 37.56 3.91
CA GLY A 29 13.23 38.18 5.24
C GLY A 29 13.61 37.19 6.35
N LYS A 30 14.61 37.61 7.09
CA LYS A 30 15.41 36.96 8.12
C LYS A 30 14.64 36.49 9.35
N ALA A 31 15.32 35.55 10.01
CA ALA A 31 15.12 35.03 11.35
C ALA A 31 14.80 36.03 12.46
N ALA A 32 14.09 35.57 13.46
CA ALA A 32 14.32 35.96 14.85
C ALA A 32 13.86 34.86 15.80
N ASP A 33 14.79 34.41 16.55
CA ASP A 33 14.86 33.73 17.81
C ASP A 33 14.03 34.39 18.91
N ILE A 34 13.48 33.67 19.86
CA ILE A 34 13.14 33.97 21.26
C ILE A 34 12.24 32.79 21.70
N GLY A 35 12.45 32.00 22.72
CA GLY A 35 13.09 32.17 23.99
C GLY A 35 12.40 31.24 25.00
N ARG A 36 13.11 30.34 25.49
CA ARG A 36 13.22 29.67 26.79
C ARG A 36 12.21 30.05 27.93
N ALA A 37 11.80 28.98 28.62
CA ALA A 37 11.28 28.84 30.00
C ALA A 37 9.79 28.40 30.03
N ALA A 38 9.37 27.41 30.82
CA ALA A 38 9.73 27.09 32.20
C ALA A 38 9.33 25.65 32.55
N ARG A 39 10.10 25.11 33.41
CA ARG A 39 9.98 23.88 34.18
C ARG A 39 8.82 23.98 35.18
N ALA A 40 7.92 23.00 35.25
CA ALA A 40 7.16 22.73 36.47
C ALA A 40 6.87 21.23 36.61
N ALA A 41 7.03 20.81 37.84
CA ALA A 41 7.17 19.45 38.33
C ALA A 41 5.89 18.60 38.29
N ALA A 42 6.12 17.30 38.36
CA ALA A 42 5.17 16.23 38.58
C ALA A 42 4.39 16.36 39.90
N PRO A 43 3.31 15.58 40.06
CA PRO A 43 3.47 14.50 41.03
C PRO A 43 3.09 13.12 40.51
N ALA A 44 3.81 12.14 41.05
CA ALA A 44 3.59 10.74 40.92
C ALA A 44 2.22 10.31 41.45
N SER A 45 1.56 9.42 40.74
CA SER A 45 0.47 8.61 41.29
C SER A 45 0.75 7.14 40.99
N ALA A 46 0.65 6.39 42.07
CA ALA A 46 1.05 5.03 42.24
C ALA A 46 0.18 4.01 41.48
N GLY A 47 0.81 2.92 41.06
CA GLY A 47 0.28 1.56 41.23
C GLY A 47 -0.89 1.15 40.36
N ALA A 48 -0.61 0.70 39.12
CA ALA A 48 -1.43 -0.33 38.52
C ALA A 48 -0.53 -1.55 38.28
N THR A 49 -0.72 -2.57 39.09
CA THR A 49 -0.14 -3.90 38.91
C THR A 49 -0.59 -4.45 37.56
N PRO A 50 0.30 -4.92 36.69
CA PRO A 50 -0.11 -5.59 35.46
C PRO A 50 -0.84 -6.90 35.83
N PRO A 51 -1.92 -7.24 35.08
CA PRO A 51 -2.58 -8.53 35.29
C PRO A 51 -1.58 -9.66 35.01
N PRO A 52 -1.69 -10.80 35.72
CA PRO A 52 -0.79 -11.92 35.54
C PRO A 52 -0.89 -12.43 34.10
N ALA A 53 0.27 -12.57 33.47
CA ALA A 53 0.40 -13.19 32.17
C ALA A 53 -0.30 -14.54 32.18
N ALA A 54 -1.35 -14.66 31.36
CA ALA A 54 -1.96 -15.94 31.08
C ALA A 54 -0.86 -16.85 30.56
N LYS A 55 -0.57 -17.92 31.28
CA LYS A 55 0.33 -18.99 30.83
C LYS A 55 -0.27 -19.57 29.55
N GLY A 56 0.22 -19.08 28.41
CA GLY A 56 -0.06 -19.63 27.11
C GLY A 56 0.33 -21.10 27.11
N LYS A 57 -0.60 -21.95 26.75
CA LYS A 57 -0.38 -23.36 26.47
C LYS A 57 0.82 -23.52 25.57
N ALA A 58 1.77 -24.38 25.95
CA ALA A 58 2.96 -24.69 25.20
C ALA A 58 2.69 -24.84 23.70
N ALA A 59 3.48 -24.13 22.91
CA ALA A 59 3.52 -24.23 21.47
C ALA A 59 3.55 -25.70 21.06
N GLY A 60 2.54 -26.13 20.31
CA GLY A 60 2.58 -27.42 19.64
C GLY A 60 3.83 -27.45 18.76
N LYS A 61 4.69 -28.46 18.93
CA LYS A 61 5.80 -28.71 18.02
C LYS A 61 5.23 -28.75 16.60
N GLY A 62 5.56 -27.75 15.81
CA GLY A 62 5.22 -27.71 14.39
C GLY A 62 5.86 -28.92 13.71
N THR A 63 5.06 -29.96 13.50
CA THR A 63 5.47 -31.19 12.81
C THR A 63 5.44 -30.95 11.30
N GLY A 64 6.17 -29.97 10.80
CA GLY A 64 6.20 -29.62 9.40
C GLY A 64 7.63 -29.47 8.91
N MET A 65 7.77 -29.37 7.60
CA MET A 65 9.01 -29.20 6.85
C MET A 65 9.91 -28.04 7.37
N LEU A 66 9.32 -27.11 8.14
CA LEU A 66 10.01 -25.94 8.72
C LEU A 66 10.54 -26.15 10.15
N ALA A 67 10.27 -27.31 10.77
CA ALA A 67 10.54 -27.53 12.20
C ALA A 67 12.03 -27.40 12.56
N ASP A 68 12.90 -27.97 11.73
CA ASP A 68 14.35 -28.05 11.98
C ASP A 68 15.14 -26.89 11.39
N LEU A 69 14.48 -25.98 10.65
CA LEU A 69 15.12 -24.84 10.03
C LEU A 69 15.24 -23.66 11.00
N SER A 70 16.27 -22.86 10.85
CA SER A 70 16.37 -21.55 11.51
C SER A 70 15.37 -20.54 10.92
N GLY A 71 15.08 -19.46 11.65
CA GLY A 71 14.23 -18.39 11.13
C GLY A 71 14.73 -17.81 9.80
N ALA A 72 16.05 -17.64 9.65
CA ALA A 72 16.66 -17.15 8.43
C ALA A 72 16.49 -18.10 7.25
N GLU A 73 16.64 -19.41 7.47
CA GLU A 73 16.42 -20.42 6.42
C GLU A 73 14.95 -20.48 5.99
N ILE A 74 14.02 -20.36 6.95
CA ILE A 74 12.59 -20.32 6.67
C ILE A 74 12.25 -19.11 5.80
N LEU A 75 12.73 -17.91 6.17
CA LEU A 75 12.52 -16.70 5.37
C LEU A 75 13.13 -16.83 3.96
N SER A 76 14.32 -17.43 3.86
CA SER A 76 14.96 -17.66 2.56
C SER A 76 14.08 -18.52 1.63
N GLN A 77 13.55 -19.62 2.17
CA GLN A 77 12.66 -20.51 1.41
C GLN A 77 11.34 -19.82 1.08
N ALA A 78 10.78 -19.06 2.01
CA ALA A 78 9.54 -18.32 1.78
C ALA A 78 9.71 -17.25 0.69
N HIS A 79 10.76 -16.45 0.75
CA HIS A 79 11.04 -15.44 -0.28
C HIS A 79 11.32 -16.09 -1.65
N GLU A 80 12.00 -17.23 -1.67
CA GLU A 80 12.18 -17.97 -2.93
C GLU A 80 10.84 -18.49 -3.47
N ALA A 81 9.95 -18.95 -2.61
CA ALA A 81 8.61 -19.37 -3.00
C ALA A 81 7.77 -18.19 -3.51
N MET A 82 7.80 -17.05 -2.81
CA MET A 82 7.09 -15.84 -3.22
C MET A 82 7.56 -15.31 -4.57
N ARG A 83 8.87 -15.35 -4.86
CA ARG A 83 9.40 -14.96 -6.19
C ARG A 83 8.92 -15.84 -7.35
N LYS A 84 8.38 -17.02 -7.07
CA LYS A 84 7.84 -17.93 -8.08
C LYS A 84 6.31 -17.85 -8.23
N VAL A 85 5.67 -17.04 -7.41
CA VAL A 85 4.22 -16.82 -7.48
C VAL A 85 3.88 -16.09 -8.78
N GLU A 86 3.06 -16.69 -9.62
CA GLU A 86 2.63 -16.10 -10.90
C GLU A 86 1.51 -15.06 -10.72
N SER A 87 0.66 -15.27 -9.71
CA SER A 87 -0.43 -14.37 -9.35
C SER A 87 -0.84 -14.58 -7.90
N ALA A 88 -1.40 -13.54 -7.28
CA ALA A 88 -1.94 -13.60 -5.93
C ALA A 88 -3.02 -12.53 -5.72
N ARG A 89 -3.88 -12.75 -4.74
CA ARG A 89 -4.66 -11.68 -4.11
C ARG A 89 -3.86 -11.11 -2.95
N VAL A 90 -3.75 -9.80 -2.92
CA VAL A 90 -3.04 -9.05 -1.88
C VAL A 90 -4.00 -8.07 -1.22
N VAL A 91 -4.18 -8.22 0.08
CA VAL A 91 -4.96 -7.29 0.90
C VAL A 91 -3.99 -6.61 1.86
N ALA A 92 -3.90 -5.29 1.79
CA ALA A 92 -3.02 -4.54 2.68
C ALA A 92 -3.75 -3.41 3.39
N LYS A 93 -3.27 -3.14 4.60
CA LYS A 93 -3.65 -1.98 5.42
C LYS A 93 -2.37 -1.36 5.93
N MET A 94 -2.15 -0.11 5.59
CA MET A 94 -0.92 0.62 5.92
C MET A 94 -1.27 2.00 6.47
N HIS A 95 -0.44 2.49 7.39
CA HIS A 95 -0.48 3.86 7.84
C HIS A 95 0.65 4.63 7.16
N GLU A 96 0.30 5.64 6.39
CA GLU A 96 1.23 6.52 5.71
C GLU A 96 1.09 7.96 6.23
N GLU A 97 2.00 8.85 5.85
CA GLU A 97 1.91 10.28 6.23
C GLU A 97 0.59 10.95 5.80
N GLY A 98 -0.06 10.42 4.75
CA GLY A 98 -1.36 10.88 4.24
C GLY A 98 -2.59 10.27 4.93
N GLY A 99 -2.39 9.41 5.92
CA GLY A 99 -3.44 8.65 6.59
C GLY A 99 -3.49 7.16 6.18
N PRO A 100 -4.41 6.39 6.75
CA PRO A 100 -4.56 4.99 6.43
C PRO A 100 -4.93 4.74 4.96
N VAL A 101 -4.24 3.76 4.37
CA VAL A 101 -4.50 3.25 3.02
C VAL A 101 -4.79 1.77 3.10
N GLU A 102 -5.88 1.35 2.49
CA GLU A 102 -6.23 -0.07 2.34
C GLU A 102 -6.33 -0.40 0.85
N PHE A 103 -5.80 -1.55 0.45
CA PHE A 103 -6.06 -2.07 -0.89
C PHE A 103 -6.38 -3.56 -0.85
N ASP A 104 -7.18 -3.99 -1.81
CA ASP A 104 -7.55 -5.38 -2.07
C ASP A 104 -7.42 -5.60 -3.57
N LEU A 105 -6.32 -6.21 -3.98
CA LEU A 105 -5.94 -6.36 -5.38
C LEU A 105 -5.63 -7.81 -5.69
N THR A 106 -6.12 -8.30 -6.83
CA THR A 106 -5.62 -9.52 -7.47
C THR A 106 -4.71 -9.12 -8.62
N LEU A 107 -3.49 -9.60 -8.63
CA LEU A 107 -2.46 -9.18 -9.59
C LEU A 107 -1.59 -10.35 -10.04
N ASP A 108 -0.96 -10.21 -11.21
CA ASP A 108 -0.04 -11.18 -11.78
C ASP A 108 1.31 -10.56 -12.20
N ARG A 109 2.30 -11.41 -12.46
CA ARG A 109 3.63 -10.98 -12.93
C ARG A 109 3.65 -10.40 -14.34
N LYS A 110 2.58 -10.54 -15.11
CA LYS A 110 2.43 -9.89 -16.41
C LYS A 110 1.98 -8.46 -16.27
N GLY A 111 1.74 -8.03 -15.03
CA GLY A 111 1.30 -6.70 -14.68
C GLY A 111 -0.21 -6.48 -14.85
N SER A 112 -1.00 -7.54 -14.94
CA SER A 112 -2.45 -7.45 -14.85
C SER A 112 -2.86 -7.29 -13.40
N CYS A 113 -3.90 -6.50 -13.16
CA CYS A 113 -4.32 -6.17 -11.80
C CYS A 113 -5.80 -5.78 -11.79
N LYS A 114 -6.54 -6.21 -10.76
CA LYS A 114 -7.93 -5.84 -10.54
C LYS A 114 -8.23 -5.74 -9.06
N GLY A 115 -8.94 -4.71 -8.66
CA GLY A 115 -9.40 -4.56 -7.30
C GLY A 115 -9.69 -3.13 -6.92
N ALA A 116 -9.42 -2.74 -5.69
CA ALA A 116 -9.74 -1.42 -5.17
C ALA A 116 -8.69 -0.91 -4.18
N VAL A 117 -8.54 0.41 -4.15
CA VAL A 117 -7.76 1.14 -3.16
C VAL A 117 -8.69 2.10 -2.42
N ARG A 118 -8.60 2.13 -1.11
CA ARG A 118 -9.34 3.03 -0.25
C ARG A 118 -8.37 3.90 0.52
N TYR A 119 -8.59 5.19 0.46
CA TYR A 119 -7.87 6.19 1.24
C TYR A 119 -8.81 6.74 2.31
N GLU A 120 -8.43 6.63 3.58
CA GLU A 120 -9.28 7.15 4.66
C GLU A 120 -9.50 8.65 4.50
N GLY A 121 -10.77 9.06 4.57
CA GLY A 121 -11.17 10.46 4.37
C GLY A 121 -11.07 10.99 2.95
N MET A 122 -10.51 10.22 2.00
CA MET A 122 -10.35 10.66 0.61
C MET A 122 -11.11 9.81 -0.41
N GLY A 123 -11.77 8.72 0.00
CA GLY A 123 -12.61 7.92 -0.87
C GLY A 123 -11.96 6.65 -1.42
N LYS A 124 -12.58 6.08 -2.45
CA LYS A 124 -12.24 4.79 -3.04
C LYS A 124 -11.98 4.90 -4.54
N VAL A 125 -11.02 4.10 -5.02
CA VAL A 125 -10.74 3.91 -6.45
C VAL A 125 -10.81 2.42 -6.76
N ASP A 126 -11.67 2.02 -7.69
CA ASP A 126 -11.63 0.70 -8.34
C ASP A 126 -10.63 0.75 -9.49
N LEU A 127 -9.87 -0.31 -9.67
CA LEU A 127 -8.77 -0.40 -10.64
C LEU A 127 -8.85 -1.70 -11.43
N ILE A 128 -8.69 -1.61 -12.75
CA ILE A 128 -8.48 -2.75 -13.65
C ILE A 128 -7.34 -2.37 -14.59
N LYS A 129 -6.24 -3.09 -14.51
CA LYS A 129 -5.09 -2.89 -15.37
C LYS A 129 -4.83 -4.15 -16.18
N SER A 130 -4.74 -4.00 -17.48
CA SER A 130 -4.21 -5.00 -18.42
C SER A 130 -2.78 -4.62 -18.83
N THR A 131 -2.20 -5.35 -19.78
CA THR A 131 -0.88 -5.06 -20.33
C THR A 131 -0.77 -3.63 -20.88
N ASP A 132 -1.81 -3.15 -21.57
CA ASP A 132 -1.75 -1.92 -22.35
C ASP A 132 -2.60 -0.77 -21.81
N LEU A 133 -3.62 -1.11 -21.02
CA LEU A 133 -4.63 -0.16 -20.57
C LEU A 133 -4.83 -0.20 -19.06
N ILE A 134 -5.08 0.97 -18.50
CA ILE A 134 -5.57 1.14 -17.14
C ILE A 134 -6.99 1.69 -17.22
N HIS A 135 -7.89 1.03 -16.51
CA HIS A 135 -9.22 1.52 -16.21
C HIS A 135 -9.31 1.78 -14.71
N PHE A 136 -9.82 2.93 -14.33
CA PHE A 136 -10.04 3.24 -12.92
C PHE A 136 -11.34 4.02 -12.75
N LYS A 137 -11.93 3.88 -11.56
CA LYS A 137 -13.20 4.51 -11.21
C LYS A 137 -13.12 5.02 -9.78
N GLY A 138 -13.09 6.34 -9.62
CA GLY A 138 -13.11 7.01 -8.32
C GLY A 138 -14.53 7.36 -7.90
N ASP A 139 -14.81 7.23 -6.61
CA ASP A 139 -16.07 7.74 -6.05
C ASP A 139 -16.07 9.27 -5.92
N ALA A 140 -17.21 9.85 -5.53
CA ALA A 140 -17.34 11.28 -5.37
C ALA A 140 -16.39 11.88 -4.30
N ALA A 141 -16.09 11.11 -3.24
CA ALA A 141 -15.16 11.55 -2.20
C ALA A 141 -13.74 11.63 -2.74
N TYR A 142 -13.31 10.64 -3.53
CA TYR A 142 -12.01 10.64 -4.18
C TYR A 142 -11.82 11.87 -5.09
N TRP A 143 -12.82 12.20 -5.91
CA TRP A 143 -12.71 13.34 -6.81
C TRP A 143 -12.74 14.68 -6.08
N ARG A 144 -13.50 14.81 -4.98
CA ARG A 144 -13.43 16.01 -4.13
C ARG A 144 -12.07 16.17 -3.48
N ALA A 145 -11.51 15.08 -2.95
CA ALA A 145 -10.18 15.11 -2.34
C ALA A 145 -9.09 15.45 -3.37
N THR A 146 -9.19 14.90 -4.58
CA THR A 146 -8.28 15.22 -5.69
C THR A 146 -8.37 16.71 -6.05
N ALA A 147 -9.57 17.24 -6.23
CA ALA A 147 -9.77 18.66 -6.51
C ALA A 147 -9.24 19.58 -5.40
N ALA A 148 -9.39 19.16 -4.12
CA ALA A 148 -8.88 19.90 -2.98
C ALA A 148 -7.34 19.94 -2.98
N LYS A 149 -6.67 18.84 -3.29
CA LYS A 149 -5.20 18.77 -3.44
C LYS A 149 -4.69 19.70 -4.54
N GLU A 150 -5.43 19.80 -5.63
CA GLU A 150 -5.13 20.71 -6.75
C GLU A 150 -5.55 22.17 -6.47
N HIS A 151 -6.05 22.49 -5.28
CA HIS A 151 -6.57 23.80 -4.91
C HIS A 151 -7.65 24.33 -5.88
N ALA A 152 -8.42 23.43 -6.48
CA ALA A 152 -9.45 23.78 -7.46
C ALA A 152 -10.58 24.58 -6.77
N PRO A 153 -11.11 25.64 -7.42
CA PRO A 153 -12.28 26.36 -6.94
C PRO A 153 -13.48 25.41 -6.74
N LYS A 154 -14.29 25.64 -5.72
CA LYS A 154 -15.43 24.79 -5.35
C LYS A 154 -16.33 24.43 -6.55
N ARG A 155 -16.63 25.41 -7.41
CA ARG A 155 -17.44 25.17 -8.61
C ARG A 155 -16.77 24.17 -9.59
N GLN A 156 -15.47 24.27 -9.75
CA GLN A 156 -14.70 23.36 -10.60
C GLN A 156 -14.63 21.96 -9.99
N ALA A 157 -14.45 21.86 -8.65
CA ALA A 157 -14.48 20.61 -7.92
C ALA A 157 -15.80 19.87 -8.08
N GLU A 158 -16.94 20.55 -7.93
CA GLU A 158 -18.26 19.94 -8.12
C GLU A 158 -18.52 19.56 -9.60
N ALA A 159 -18.03 20.34 -10.56
CA ALA A 159 -18.12 19.97 -11.97
C ALA A 159 -17.30 18.69 -12.26
N MET A 160 -16.09 18.56 -11.69
CA MET A 160 -15.26 17.37 -11.79
C MET A 160 -15.97 16.14 -11.20
N VAL A 161 -16.55 16.26 -10.00
CA VAL A 161 -17.31 15.18 -9.37
C VAL A 161 -18.49 14.76 -10.25
N THR A 162 -19.28 15.73 -10.75
CA THR A 162 -20.43 15.43 -11.61
C THR A 162 -20.04 14.69 -12.90
N MET A 163 -18.86 14.99 -13.44
CA MET A 163 -18.39 14.40 -14.70
C MET A 163 -17.73 13.05 -14.51
N LEU A 164 -16.99 12.83 -13.41
CA LEU A 164 -16.05 11.72 -13.27
C LEU A 164 -16.43 10.70 -12.19
N ALA A 165 -17.26 11.08 -11.20
CA ALA A 165 -17.60 10.17 -10.10
C ALA A 165 -18.35 8.94 -10.64
N ASP A 166 -17.91 7.77 -10.13
CA ASP A 166 -18.50 6.46 -10.44
C ASP A 166 -18.49 6.05 -11.92
N ARG A 167 -17.73 6.76 -12.76
CA ARG A 167 -17.48 6.41 -14.15
C ARG A 167 -16.12 5.75 -14.33
N TRP A 168 -16.03 4.78 -15.21
CA TRP A 168 -14.76 4.19 -15.61
C TRP A 168 -14.00 5.17 -16.52
N LEU A 169 -12.77 5.46 -16.15
CA LEU A 169 -11.83 6.26 -16.93
C LEU A 169 -10.79 5.33 -17.51
N LYS A 170 -10.40 5.54 -18.77
CA LYS A 170 -9.42 4.74 -19.47
C LYS A 170 -8.22 5.58 -19.89
N MET A 171 -7.02 5.04 -19.68
CA MET A 171 -5.76 5.61 -20.20
C MET A 171 -4.78 4.51 -20.61
N PRO A 172 -3.86 4.77 -21.53
CA PRO A 172 -2.76 3.86 -21.84
C PRO A 172 -1.81 3.68 -20.63
N VAL A 173 -1.23 2.49 -20.47
CA VAL A 173 -0.20 2.22 -19.45
C VAL A 173 1.05 3.09 -19.67
N SER A 174 1.31 3.50 -20.92
CA SER A 174 2.42 4.40 -21.28
C SER A 174 2.23 5.85 -20.80
N ASP A 175 1.02 6.25 -20.42
CA ASP A 175 0.77 7.60 -19.91
C ASP A 175 1.55 7.83 -18.60
N ALA A 176 2.21 8.99 -18.48
CA ALA A 176 2.97 9.36 -17.28
C ALA A 176 2.07 9.38 -16.02
N LYS A 177 0.80 9.74 -16.18
CA LYS A 177 -0.22 9.76 -15.12
C LYS A 177 -0.55 8.37 -14.58
N ALA A 178 -0.23 7.32 -15.36
CA ALA A 178 -0.43 5.92 -14.96
C ALA A 178 0.64 5.39 -13.99
N SER A 179 1.72 6.12 -13.75
CA SER A 179 2.91 5.64 -13.03
C SER A 179 2.58 5.07 -11.63
N ALA A 180 1.84 5.80 -10.82
CA ALA A 180 1.46 5.35 -9.47
C ALA A 180 0.64 4.06 -9.50
N MET A 181 -0.28 3.92 -10.46
CA MET A 181 -1.11 2.71 -10.61
C MET A 181 -0.30 1.51 -11.10
N LYS A 182 0.81 1.73 -11.84
CA LYS A 182 1.72 0.64 -12.24
C LYS A 182 2.40 0.01 -11.04
N HIS A 183 2.91 0.80 -10.11
CA HIS A 183 3.57 0.31 -8.89
C HIS A 183 2.63 -0.49 -8.01
N LEU A 184 1.37 -0.06 -7.87
CA LEU A 184 0.35 -0.81 -7.14
C LEU A 184 0.06 -2.19 -7.74
N CYS A 185 0.27 -2.35 -9.05
CA CYS A 185 0.02 -3.59 -9.79
C CYS A 185 1.31 -4.37 -10.08
N ASP A 186 2.37 -4.12 -9.34
CA ASP A 186 3.65 -4.83 -9.49
C ASP A 186 3.78 -5.92 -8.42
N LEU A 187 3.54 -7.18 -8.83
CA LEU A 187 3.64 -8.32 -7.92
C LEU A 187 5.09 -8.56 -7.47
N ASP A 188 6.07 -8.25 -8.30
CA ASP A 188 7.48 -8.38 -7.92
C ASP A 188 7.82 -7.43 -6.78
N GLU A 189 7.37 -6.18 -6.85
CA GLU A 189 7.58 -5.18 -5.82
C GLU A 189 6.93 -5.59 -4.49
N LEU A 190 5.74 -6.18 -4.53
CA LEU A 190 5.01 -6.64 -3.35
C LEU A 190 5.56 -7.95 -2.77
N THR A 191 6.24 -8.78 -3.55
CA THR A 191 6.73 -10.10 -3.12
C THR A 191 8.24 -10.18 -2.90
N ASP A 192 9.01 -9.13 -3.22
CA ASP A 192 10.49 -9.13 -3.09
C ASP A 192 10.99 -9.18 -1.62
N GLY A 193 10.09 -9.07 -0.64
CA GLY A 193 10.37 -9.27 0.78
C GLY A 193 11.57 -8.47 1.33
N GLY A 194 11.91 -7.35 0.67
CA GLY A 194 12.89 -6.38 1.19
C GLY A 194 14.35 -6.80 1.18
N GLY A 195 14.75 -7.91 0.58
CA GLY A 195 16.16 -8.22 0.39
C GLY A 195 16.65 -9.56 0.97
N ARG A 196 17.92 -9.61 1.41
CA ARG A 196 18.50 -10.83 1.96
C ARG A 196 17.89 -11.16 3.33
N PRO A 197 17.56 -12.45 3.58
CA PRO A 197 17.07 -12.89 4.88
C PRO A 197 17.97 -12.41 6.02
N ASN A 198 17.36 -11.86 7.06
CA ASN A 198 18.10 -11.41 8.22
C ASN A 198 18.59 -12.65 9.01
N PRO A 199 19.91 -12.84 9.23
CA PRO A 199 20.44 -13.98 9.98
C PRO A 199 19.98 -13.99 11.45
N LEU A 200 19.45 -12.88 11.96
CA LEU A 200 18.91 -12.75 13.32
C LEU A 200 17.39 -13.03 13.38
N ALA A 201 16.80 -13.50 12.29
CA ALA A 201 15.39 -13.86 12.26
C ALA A 201 15.09 -14.97 13.28
N ARG A 202 13.98 -14.80 14.01
CA ARG A 202 13.57 -15.70 15.09
C ARG A 202 12.24 -16.36 14.79
N LYS A 203 12.18 -17.66 15.02
CA LYS A 203 10.89 -18.39 14.97
C LYS A 203 10.02 -18.00 16.17
N GLY A 204 8.75 -17.75 15.89
CA GLY A 204 7.69 -17.52 16.87
C GLY A 204 6.71 -18.68 16.95
N GLU A 205 5.48 -18.35 17.25
CA GLU A 205 4.38 -19.32 17.37
C GLU A 205 3.72 -19.58 16.02
N THR A 206 3.04 -20.71 15.93
CA THR A 206 2.17 -21.00 14.77
C THR A 206 0.77 -20.47 15.06
N VAL A 207 0.22 -19.73 14.12
CA VAL A 207 -1.11 -19.14 14.17
C VAL A 207 -1.95 -19.54 12.96
N THR A 208 -3.26 -19.42 13.05
CA THR A 208 -4.16 -19.67 11.92
C THR A 208 -4.46 -18.35 11.22
N ILE A 209 -4.22 -18.29 9.90
CA ILE A 209 -4.51 -17.16 9.02
C ILE A 209 -5.37 -17.67 7.88
N ASP A 210 -6.61 -17.22 7.81
CA ASP A 210 -7.60 -17.64 6.81
C ASP A 210 -7.69 -19.17 6.64
N GLY A 211 -7.71 -19.89 7.79
CA GLY A 211 -7.80 -21.35 7.83
C GLY A 211 -6.49 -22.09 7.57
N LYS A 212 -5.39 -21.42 7.24
CA LYS A 212 -4.06 -21.99 7.02
C LYS A 212 -3.18 -21.78 8.25
N GLN A 213 -2.31 -22.75 8.54
CA GLN A 213 -1.33 -22.62 9.63
C GLN A 213 -0.11 -21.86 9.14
N GLY A 214 0.19 -20.74 9.78
CA GLY A 214 1.35 -19.89 9.51
C GLY A 214 2.30 -19.85 10.70
N LEU A 215 3.58 -20.18 10.49
CA LEU A 215 4.64 -20.03 11.47
C LEU A 215 5.16 -18.59 11.44
N ALA A 216 5.08 -17.90 12.57
CA ALA A 216 5.64 -16.56 12.69
C ALA A 216 7.16 -16.60 12.63
N VAL A 217 7.74 -15.72 11.82
CA VAL A 217 9.19 -15.46 11.78
C VAL A 217 9.39 -13.96 11.88
N THR A 218 10.08 -13.54 12.94
CA THR A 218 10.22 -12.13 13.29
C THR A 218 11.63 -11.65 13.02
N THR A 219 11.77 -10.48 12.42
CA THR A 219 13.01 -9.76 12.19
C THR A 219 12.95 -8.35 12.80
N ALA A 220 14.08 -7.90 13.36
CA ALA A 220 14.20 -6.51 13.77
C ALA A 220 14.39 -5.62 12.53
N ALA A 221 13.55 -4.61 12.38
CA ALA A 221 13.68 -3.50 11.43
C ALA A 221 14.34 -2.30 12.11
N LYS A 222 14.70 -1.26 11.32
CA LYS A 222 15.40 -0.08 11.83
C LYS A 222 14.64 0.62 12.96
N ASN A 223 13.33 0.72 12.83
CA ASN A 223 12.44 1.44 13.75
C ASN A 223 11.28 0.56 14.21
N GLY A 224 11.49 -0.74 14.35
CA GLY A 224 10.40 -1.63 14.74
C GLY A 224 10.69 -3.10 14.47
N THR A 225 9.66 -3.82 14.18
CA THR A 225 9.70 -5.27 13.99
C THR A 225 8.84 -5.65 12.79
N GLU A 226 9.38 -6.52 11.95
CA GLU A 226 8.64 -7.18 10.88
C GLU A 226 8.39 -8.64 11.26
N THR A 227 7.18 -9.13 11.04
CA THR A 227 6.82 -10.52 11.29
C THR A 227 6.12 -11.09 10.07
N ASP A 228 6.75 -12.11 9.48
CA ASP A 228 6.20 -12.89 8.40
C ASP A 228 5.60 -14.19 8.93
N TYR A 229 4.43 -14.54 8.44
CA TYR A 229 3.72 -15.77 8.78
C TYR A 229 3.80 -16.73 7.60
N ILE A 230 4.63 -17.74 7.74
CA ILE A 230 4.99 -18.67 6.66
C ILE A 230 4.12 -19.91 6.74
N ALA A 231 3.51 -20.31 5.61
CA ALA A 231 2.71 -21.52 5.53
C ALA A 231 3.51 -22.75 5.99
N THR A 232 2.96 -23.51 6.94
CA THR A 232 3.62 -24.71 7.49
C THR A 232 3.31 -25.98 6.69
N GLN A 233 2.39 -25.91 5.73
CA GLN A 233 1.98 -27.01 4.87
C GLN A 233 2.03 -26.59 3.40
N GLY A 234 2.46 -27.49 2.54
CA GLY A 234 2.64 -27.24 1.11
C GLY A 234 3.81 -26.30 0.84
N THR A 235 3.68 -25.45 -0.17
CA THR A 235 4.70 -24.44 -0.49
C THR A 235 4.77 -23.40 0.62
N PRO A 236 5.97 -23.07 1.12
CA PRO A 236 6.13 -22.14 2.26
C PRO A 236 5.91 -20.67 1.84
N TYR A 237 4.72 -20.36 1.37
CA TYR A 237 4.36 -18.98 1.03
C TYR A 237 4.25 -18.11 2.29
N VAL A 238 4.58 -16.83 2.14
CA VAL A 238 4.16 -15.81 3.12
C VAL A 238 2.65 -15.66 3.01
N LEU A 239 1.93 -15.96 4.09
CA LEU A 239 0.48 -15.79 4.16
C LEU A 239 0.10 -14.39 4.62
N LYS A 240 0.93 -13.83 5.50
CA LYS A 240 0.75 -12.50 6.08
C LYS A 240 2.12 -11.93 6.44
N SER A 241 2.27 -10.63 6.27
CA SER A 241 3.38 -9.85 6.82
C SER A 241 2.82 -8.70 7.66
N THR A 242 3.46 -8.39 8.79
CA THR A 242 3.10 -7.25 9.63
C THR A 242 4.34 -6.45 9.96
N VAL A 243 4.22 -5.14 9.93
CA VAL A 243 5.24 -4.21 10.41
C VAL A 243 4.69 -3.47 11.62
N SER A 244 5.50 -3.37 12.67
CA SER A 244 5.17 -2.63 13.89
C SER A 244 6.34 -1.76 14.31
N GLY A 245 6.05 -0.55 14.83
CA GLY A 245 7.03 0.46 15.23
C GLY A 245 6.57 1.84 14.81
N ASP A 246 7.47 2.65 14.25
CA ASP A 246 7.13 4.00 13.76
C ASP A 246 6.17 3.93 12.57
N GLU A 247 6.32 2.92 11.74
CA GLU A 247 5.39 2.56 10.68
C GLU A 247 4.62 1.30 11.09
N THR A 248 3.34 1.26 10.79
CA THR A 248 2.50 0.09 11.07
C THR A 248 1.74 -0.32 9.82
N GLY A 249 1.65 -1.61 9.60
CA GLY A 249 0.93 -2.15 8.47
C GLY A 249 0.81 -3.66 8.49
N GLU A 250 -0.11 -4.15 7.69
CA GLU A 250 -0.25 -5.58 7.43
C GLU A 250 -0.54 -5.83 5.96
N ILE A 251 -0.01 -6.92 5.45
CA ILE A 251 -0.27 -7.43 4.10
C ILE A 251 -0.63 -8.90 4.22
N LEU A 252 -1.75 -9.30 3.61
CA LEU A 252 -2.17 -10.70 3.49
C LEU A 252 -2.05 -11.13 2.03
N PHE A 253 -1.58 -12.36 1.82
CA PHE A 253 -1.46 -12.98 0.52
C PHE A 253 -2.34 -14.23 0.45
N SER A 254 -3.14 -14.34 -0.59
CA SER A 254 -4.03 -15.49 -0.82
C SER A 254 -4.18 -15.78 -2.31
N ASP A 255 -4.98 -16.78 -2.65
CA ASP A 255 -5.38 -17.13 -4.01
C ASP A 255 -4.19 -17.24 -4.99
N PHE A 256 -3.08 -17.81 -4.49
CA PHE A 256 -1.86 -18.02 -5.29
C PHE A 256 -2.14 -18.81 -6.56
N GLY A 257 -1.71 -18.28 -7.70
CA GLY A 257 -1.88 -18.91 -9.02
C GLY A 257 -3.28 -18.74 -9.63
N ALA A 258 -4.20 -18.01 -8.97
CA ALA A 258 -5.51 -17.73 -9.55
C ALA A 258 -5.38 -16.73 -10.73
N PRO A 259 -6.12 -16.92 -11.82
CA PRO A 259 -6.07 -16.01 -12.96
C PRO A 259 -6.62 -14.64 -12.60
N VAL A 260 -6.03 -13.58 -13.16
CA VAL A 260 -6.51 -12.19 -13.00
C VAL A 260 -7.50 -11.89 -14.13
N ASP A 261 -8.77 -11.70 -13.77
CA ASP A 261 -9.80 -11.27 -14.72
C ASP A 261 -9.75 -9.75 -14.89
N THR A 262 -9.27 -9.28 -16.04
CA THR A 262 -9.19 -7.85 -16.38
C THR A 262 -10.38 -7.35 -17.20
N ALA A 263 -11.45 -8.12 -17.33
CA ALA A 263 -12.66 -7.69 -18.01
C ALA A 263 -13.35 -6.56 -17.22
N LEU A 264 -13.82 -5.56 -17.96
CA LEU A 264 -14.71 -4.54 -17.40
C LEU A 264 -16.07 -5.15 -17.08
N PRO A 265 -16.79 -4.61 -16.08
CA PRO A 265 -18.18 -4.98 -15.86
C PRO A 265 -19.02 -4.76 -17.10
N GLU A 266 -20.00 -5.62 -17.34
CA GLU A 266 -20.96 -5.48 -18.44
C GLU A 266 -21.68 -4.14 -18.36
N GLY A 267 -21.84 -3.47 -19.50
CA GLY A 267 -22.48 -2.15 -19.56
C GLY A 267 -21.68 -0.99 -18.96
N ALA A 268 -20.39 -1.18 -18.67
CA ALA A 268 -19.56 -0.11 -18.12
C ALA A 268 -19.49 1.12 -19.04
N ASP A 269 -19.85 2.29 -18.49
CA ASP A 269 -19.63 3.58 -19.15
C ASP A 269 -18.15 3.97 -19.00
N VAL A 270 -17.42 4.04 -20.11
CA VAL A 270 -15.97 4.27 -20.14
C VAL A 270 -15.66 5.59 -20.86
N LEU A 271 -15.08 6.53 -20.13
CA LEU A 271 -14.54 7.78 -20.66
C LEU A 271 -13.06 7.62 -20.99
N ASP A 272 -12.69 7.83 -22.24
CA ASP A 272 -11.32 7.72 -22.73
C ASP A 272 -10.58 9.05 -22.49
N LEU A 273 -9.66 9.07 -21.52
CA LEU A 273 -8.90 10.27 -21.18
C LEU A 273 -7.93 10.70 -22.29
N SER A 274 -7.48 9.77 -23.14
CA SER A 274 -6.60 10.12 -24.27
C SER A 274 -7.30 10.96 -25.33
N LYS A 275 -8.64 10.94 -25.33
CA LYS A 275 -9.46 11.74 -26.27
C LYS A 275 -9.85 13.11 -25.72
N LEU A 276 -9.62 13.35 -24.43
CA LEU A 276 -9.99 14.64 -23.81
C LEU A 276 -8.96 15.73 -24.09
N GLY A 277 -7.81 15.39 -24.73
CA GLY A 277 -6.76 16.31 -25.11
C GLY A 277 -6.10 17.00 -23.91
N ASP A 278 -4.90 17.47 -24.06
CA ASP A 278 -4.34 18.52 -23.19
C ASP A 278 -5.12 19.80 -23.51
N GLY A 279 -6.32 19.94 -22.94
CA GLY A 279 -7.26 21.02 -23.22
C GLY A 279 -6.67 22.37 -22.81
N GLY A 280 -5.91 22.95 -23.72
CA GLY A 280 -5.80 24.39 -23.81
C GLY A 280 -7.19 24.98 -24.15
N PRO A 281 -7.48 26.21 -23.75
CA PRO A 281 -8.74 26.86 -24.05
C PRO A 281 -8.97 26.82 -25.54
N ALA A 282 -10.15 26.34 -25.99
CA ALA A 282 -10.57 26.46 -27.36
C ALA A 282 -10.44 27.93 -27.75
N GLU A 283 -9.52 28.24 -28.64
CA GLU A 283 -9.52 29.53 -29.33
C GLU A 283 -10.87 29.62 -30.05
N THR A 284 -11.74 30.44 -29.51
CA THR A 284 -12.93 30.91 -30.22
C THR A 284 -12.46 31.80 -31.34
N VAL A 285 -12.57 31.32 -32.59
CA VAL A 285 -12.50 32.11 -33.79
C VAL A 285 -13.78 32.94 -33.93
#